data_beb8b3786e0c021e6f660182f216c14c
#
_entry.id   beb8b3786e0c021e6f660182f216c14c
#
_cell.length_a   1.000
_cell.length_b   1.000
_cell.length_c   1.000
_cell.angle_alpha   90.00
_cell.angle_beta   90.00
_cell.angle_gamma   90.00
#
_symmetry.space_group_name_H-M   'P 1'
#
loop_
_entity.id
_entity.type
_entity.pdbx_description
1 polymer ?
#
loop_
_entity_poly.entity_id
_entity_poly.type
_entity_poly.pdbx_seq_one_letter_code
_entity_poly.pdbx_strand_id
1 'polypeptide(L)'
;MKIIEFSESYRDDMIFMVLQAKDALGRKPSINPDLLDVKANYFDRGDMFFLAIDENDRVIGCGGFSRIRDTNEAFVHRLYVKASEKRRGIGSALLERIESEMKERGIAVSKVHLGEPREQWFESCAFYPKHGYAEFEPRYMKKEL
;
A
#
# COMPACT_ATOMS: atom_id res chain seq x y z
N MET A 1 10.25 14.26 -3.94
CA MET A 1 9.60 13.11 -3.29
C MET A 1 10.63 12.02 -3.04
N LYS A 2 10.59 11.38 -1.90
CA LYS A 2 11.45 10.23 -1.58
C LYS A 2 10.61 9.13 -0.95
N ILE A 3 11.02 7.87 -1.16
CA ILE A 3 10.40 6.70 -0.53
C ILE A 3 11.33 6.27 0.60
N ILE A 4 10.77 6.15 1.81
CA ILE A 4 11.51 5.72 3.00
C ILE A 4 10.80 4.56 3.68
N GLU A 5 11.51 3.80 4.50
CA GLU A 5 10.86 2.87 5.42
C GLU A 5 10.09 3.67 6.46
N PHE A 6 8.96 3.13 6.89
CA PHE A 6 8.16 3.80 7.92
C PHE A 6 8.99 4.11 9.16
N SER A 7 8.75 5.28 9.74
CA SER A 7 9.31 5.71 11.02
C SER A 7 8.18 6.26 11.88
N GLU A 8 8.23 5.99 13.16
CA GLU A 8 7.17 6.33 14.13
C GLU A 8 6.84 7.83 14.16
N SER A 9 7.82 8.68 13.87
CA SER A 9 7.61 10.13 13.84
C SER A 9 6.60 10.57 12.77
N TYR A 10 6.34 9.74 11.76
CA TYR A 10 5.40 10.04 10.67
C TYR A 10 4.03 9.39 10.88
N ARG A 11 3.83 8.62 11.96
CA ARG A 11 2.59 7.84 12.15
C ARG A 11 1.33 8.68 12.03
N ASP A 12 1.25 9.77 12.76
CA ASP A 12 0.04 10.58 12.82
C ASP A 12 -0.24 11.29 11.47
N ASP A 13 0.81 11.79 10.81
CA ASP A 13 0.66 12.39 9.49
C ASP A 13 0.21 11.36 8.46
N MET A 14 0.75 10.14 8.54
CA MET A 14 0.34 9.03 7.68
C MET A 14 -1.15 8.69 7.90
N ILE A 15 -1.58 8.55 9.14
CA ILE A 15 -2.98 8.22 9.46
C ILE A 15 -3.90 9.32 8.94
N PHE A 16 -3.55 10.58 9.15
CA PHE A 16 -4.34 11.70 8.63
C PHE A 16 -4.46 11.65 7.11
N MET A 17 -3.36 11.39 6.43
CA MET A 17 -3.35 11.25 4.96
C MET A 17 -4.26 10.10 4.49
N VAL A 18 -4.21 8.95 5.18
CA VAL A 18 -5.04 7.80 4.83
C VAL A 18 -6.52 8.11 5.01
N LEU A 19 -6.88 8.79 6.10
CA LEU A 19 -8.28 9.19 6.34
C LEU A 19 -8.79 10.12 5.24
N GLN A 20 -7.97 11.09 4.83
CA GLN A 20 -8.30 12.00 3.73
C GLN A 20 -8.44 11.24 2.40
N ALA A 21 -7.54 10.31 2.14
CA ALA A 21 -7.58 9.52 0.91
C ALA A 21 -8.85 8.66 0.83
N LYS A 22 -9.25 8.05 1.93
CA LYS A 22 -10.50 7.26 2.00
C LYS A 22 -11.72 8.14 1.75
N ASP A 23 -11.77 9.31 2.39
CA ASP A 23 -12.88 10.25 2.22
C ASP A 23 -13.01 10.69 0.76
N ALA A 24 -11.90 10.99 0.10
CA ALA A 24 -11.88 11.40 -1.29
C ALA A 24 -12.37 10.30 -2.25
N LEU A 25 -12.25 9.03 -1.85
CA LEU A 25 -12.74 7.89 -2.63
C LEU A 25 -14.21 7.55 -2.32
N GLY A 26 -14.86 8.32 -1.46
CA GLY A 26 -16.23 8.04 -1.04
C GLY A 26 -16.35 6.92 -0.01
N ARG A 27 -15.22 6.47 0.55
CA ARG A 27 -15.20 5.46 1.60
C ARG A 27 -15.36 6.15 2.96
N LYS A 28 -15.94 5.43 3.93
CA LYS A 28 -16.00 5.92 5.30
C LYS A 28 -14.56 6.09 5.83
N PRO A 29 -14.18 7.29 6.29
CA PRO A 29 -12.84 7.50 6.82
C PRO A 29 -12.72 6.86 8.21
N SER A 30 -12.31 5.60 8.23
CA SER A 30 -12.09 4.83 9.45
C SER A 30 -10.61 4.51 9.59
N ILE A 31 -10.14 4.43 10.84
CA ILE A 31 -8.75 4.07 11.13
C ILE A 31 -8.56 2.57 10.92
N ASN A 32 -7.52 2.20 10.18
CA ASN A 32 -7.08 0.82 10.07
C ASN A 32 -6.23 0.51 11.32
N PRO A 33 -6.65 -0.43 12.19
CA PRO A 33 -5.94 -0.67 13.45
C PRO A 33 -4.46 -1.04 13.30
N ASP A 34 -4.09 -1.72 12.23
CA ASP A 34 -2.70 -2.08 11.96
C ASP A 34 -1.80 -0.85 11.78
N LEU A 35 -2.34 0.28 11.32
CA LEU A 35 -1.57 1.51 11.14
C LEU A 35 -1.31 2.25 12.45
N LEU A 36 -1.97 1.88 13.52
CA LEU A 36 -1.71 2.44 14.84
C LEU A 36 -0.39 1.92 15.42
N ASP A 37 0.05 0.74 14.99
CA ASP A 37 1.32 0.14 15.41
C ASP A 37 1.95 -0.61 14.24
N VAL A 38 2.58 0.14 13.35
CA VAL A 38 3.21 -0.41 12.15
C VAL A 38 4.37 -1.34 12.52
N LYS A 39 5.14 -0.99 13.56
CA LYS A 39 6.25 -1.84 13.98
C LYS A 39 5.77 -3.24 14.33
N ALA A 40 4.77 -3.36 15.19
CA ALA A 40 4.24 -4.65 15.64
C ALA A 40 3.54 -5.41 14.50
N ASN A 41 2.84 -4.71 13.63
CA ASN A 41 2.01 -5.36 12.60
C ASN A 41 2.75 -5.65 11.29
N TYR A 42 3.92 -5.07 11.09
CA TYR A 42 4.73 -5.27 9.88
C TYR A 42 6.17 -5.67 10.21
N PHE A 43 6.97 -4.77 10.78
CA PHE A 43 8.40 -5.02 10.99
C PHE A 43 8.69 -6.21 11.91
N ASP A 44 7.99 -6.33 13.02
CA ASP A 44 8.20 -7.42 13.98
C ASP A 44 7.80 -8.78 13.40
N ARG A 45 7.01 -8.79 12.31
CA ARG A 45 6.61 -10.01 11.60
C ARG A 45 7.54 -10.33 10.42
N GLY A 46 8.57 -9.54 10.21
CA GLY A 46 9.46 -9.69 9.06
C GLY A 46 8.90 -9.08 7.78
N ASP A 47 7.83 -8.29 7.88
CA ASP A 47 7.23 -7.57 6.76
C ASP A 47 7.73 -6.13 6.75
N MET A 48 7.32 -5.35 5.73
CA MET A 48 7.80 -3.98 5.57
C MET A 48 6.66 -3.01 5.29
N PHE A 49 6.93 -1.74 5.61
CA PHE A 49 5.99 -0.65 5.34
C PHE A 49 6.77 0.60 4.94
N PHE A 50 6.30 1.28 3.89
CA PHE A 50 7.00 2.41 3.27
C PHE A 50 6.13 3.66 3.23
N LEU A 51 6.81 4.81 3.22
CA LEU A 51 6.18 6.12 3.09
C LEU A 51 6.78 6.86 1.92
N ALA A 52 5.95 7.63 1.21
CA ALA A 52 6.38 8.64 0.27
C ALA A 52 6.31 9.99 0.98
N ILE A 53 7.41 10.72 0.98
CA ILE A 53 7.58 11.99 1.70
C ILE A 53 7.88 13.09 0.70
N ASP A 54 7.18 14.23 0.81
CA ASP A 54 7.44 15.38 -0.05
C ASP A 54 8.56 16.28 0.48
N GLU A 55 8.86 17.36 -0.23
CA GLU A 55 9.93 18.31 0.14
C GLU A 55 9.62 19.10 1.42
N ASN A 56 8.37 19.07 1.88
CA ASN A 56 7.95 19.71 3.13
C ASN A 56 7.92 18.73 4.29
N ASP A 57 8.52 17.56 4.12
CA ASP A 57 8.56 16.48 5.12
C ASP A 57 7.18 15.97 5.51
N ARG A 58 6.23 16.00 4.58
CA ARG A 58 4.86 15.51 4.79
C ARG A 58 4.64 14.18 4.08
N VAL A 59 3.81 13.33 4.68
CA VAL A 59 3.45 12.03 4.10
C VAL A 59 2.43 12.25 2.97
N ILE A 60 2.79 11.84 1.76
CA ILE A 60 1.93 11.94 0.58
C ILE A 60 1.52 10.58 0.03
N GLY A 61 2.03 9.51 0.61
CA GLY A 61 1.63 8.15 0.25
C GLY A 61 2.20 7.14 1.22
N CYS A 62 1.62 5.95 1.23
CA CYS A 62 2.11 4.85 2.05
C CYS A 62 1.75 3.51 1.42
N GLY A 63 2.39 2.46 1.88
CA GLY A 63 2.06 1.10 1.48
C GLY A 63 3.07 0.11 2.04
N GLY A 64 2.62 -1.12 2.20
CA GLY A 64 3.48 -2.18 2.71
C GLY A 64 3.04 -3.53 2.19
N PHE A 65 3.62 -4.58 2.74
CA PHE A 65 3.21 -5.94 2.41
C PHE A 65 3.22 -6.83 3.65
N SER A 66 2.44 -7.89 3.58
CA SER A 66 2.43 -8.96 4.56
C SER A 66 2.60 -10.29 3.86
N ARG A 67 3.65 -11.05 4.25
CA ARG A 67 3.87 -12.38 3.70
C ARG A 67 2.77 -13.32 4.19
N ILE A 68 2.29 -14.17 3.28
CA ILE A 68 1.41 -15.27 3.64
C ILE A 68 2.31 -16.34 4.27
N ARG A 69 2.00 -16.69 5.52
CA ARG A 69 2.82 -17.59 6.32
C ARG A 69 3.13 -18.89 5.60
N ASP A 70 4.39 -19.33 5.67
CA ASP A 70 4.89 -20.57 5.09
C ASP A 70 4.77 -20.64 3.56
N THR A 71 4.73 -19.47 2.89
CA THR A 71 4.69 -19.40 1.44
C THR A 71 5.73 -18.41 0.92
N ASN A 72 5.89 -18.37 -0.42
CA ASN A 72 6.66 -17.34 -1.11
C ASN A 72 5.75 -16.26 -1.72
N GLU A 73 4.59 -16.05 -1.10
CA GLU A 73 3.59 -15.07 -1.56
C GLU A 73 3.34 -14.02 -0.48
N ALA A 74 2.94 -12.81 -0.91
CA ALA A 74 2.62 -11.74 0.01
C ALA A 74 1.51 -10.86 -0.57
N PHE A 75 0.74 -10.24 0.34
CA PHE A 75 -0.25 -9.23 -0.03
C PHE A 75 0.32 -7.83 0.11
N VAL A 76 0.09 -6.99 -0.90
CA VAL A 76 0.27 -5.55 -0.77
C VAL A 76 -0.86 -5.02 0.11
N HIS A 77 -0.50 -4.24 1.12
CA HIS A 77 -1.44 -3.67 2.08
C HIS A 77 -1.35 -2.16 2.14
N ARG A 78 -2.50 -1.52 2.32
CA ARG A 78 -2.58 -0.09 2.68
C ARG A 78 -1.86 0.84 1.70
N LEU A 79 -1.94 0.55 0.41
CA LEU A 79 -1.39 1.45 -0.61
C LEU A 79 -2.36 2.62 -0.80
N TYR A 80 -1.97 3.77 -0.29
CA TYR A 80 -2.74 5.01 -0.38
C TYR A 80 -1.87 6.14 -0.88
N VAL A 81 -2.47 7.04 -1.65
CA VAL A 81 -1.83 8.28 -2.12
C VAL A 81 -2.71 9.45 -1.73
N LYS A 82 -2.08 10.52 -1.22
CA LYS A 82 -2.78 11.76 -0.86
C LYS A 82 -3.61 12.25 -2.04
N ALA A 83 -4.88 12.59 -1.79
CA ALA A 83 -5.82 12.93 -2.86
C ALA A 83 -5.32 14.09 -3.74
N SER A 84 -4.69 15.11 -3.16
CA SER A 84 -4.14 16.25 -3.90
C SER A 84 -2.89 15.93 -4.71
N GLU A 85 -2.29 14.76 -4.50
CA GLU A 85 -1.04 14.34 -5.14
C GLU A 85 -1.24 13.21 -6.15
N LYS A 86 -2.47 12.91 -6.51
CA LYS A 86 -2.80 11.87 -7.48
C LYS A 86 -2.21 12.17 -8.86
N ARG A 87 -1.94 11.11 -9.63
CA ARG A 87 -1.43 11.17 -11.01
C ARG A 87 -0.02 11.73 -11.14
N ARG A 88 0.79 11.65 -10.08
CA ARG A 88 2.21 12.05 -10.08
C ARG A 88 3.16 10.86 -9.99
N GLY A 89 2.64 9.64 -10.16
CA GLY A 89 3.46 8.43 -10.11
C GLY A 89 3.84 7.97 -8.71
N ILE A 90 3.24 8.53 -7.66
CA ILE A 90 3.58 8.19 -6.27
C ILE A 90 3.18 6.75 -5.95
N GLY A 91 1.95 6.35 -6.34
CA GLY A 91 1.49 4.98 -6.15
C GLY A 91 2.37 3.97 -6.89
N SER A 92 2.78 4.29 -8.11
CA SER A 92 3.69 3.45 -8.90
C SER A 92 5.05 3.32 -8.23
N ALA A 93 5.61 4.41 -7.74
CA ALA A 93 6.90 4.40 -7.05
C ALA A 93 6.85 3.57 -5.76
N LEU A 94 5.77 3.69 -4.99
CA LEU A 94 5.56 2.89 -3.79
C LEU A 94 5.44 1.40 -4.13
N LEU A 95 4.64 1.06 -5.14
CA LEU A 95 4.46 -0.32 -5.55
C LEU A 95 5.77 -0.95 -6.03
N GLU A 96 6.54 -0.21 -6.83
CA GLU A 96 7.87 -0.67 -7.28
C GLU A 96 8.81 -0.93 -6.11
N ARG A 97 8.82 -0.06 -5.11
CA ARG A 97 9.64 -0.24 -3.91
C ARG A 97 9.20 -1.46 -3.12
N ILE A 98 7.89 -1.65 -2.98
CA ILE A 98 7.31 -2.83 -2.30
C ILE A 98 7.70 -4.11 -3.03
N GLU A 99 7.53 -4.16 -4.35
CA GLU A 99 7.87 -5.33 -5.16
C GLU A 99 9.37 -5.64 -5.12
N SER A 100 10.20 -4.61 -5.15
CA SER A 100 11.65 -4.76 -5.04
C SER A 100 12.05 -5.41 -3.71
N GLU A 101 11.44 -4.95 -2.62
CA GLU A 101 11.70 -5.50 -1.29
C GLU A 101 11.19 -6.95 -1.18
N MET A 102 10.03 -7.23 -1.75
CA MET A 102 9.50 -8.60 -1.82
C MET A 102 10.50 -9.54 -2.51
N LYS A 103 11.04 -9.13 -3.66
CA LYS A 103 12.02 -9.94 -4.41
C LYS A 103 13.26 -10.20 -3.58
N GLU A 104 13.79 -9.19 -2.91
CA GLU A 104 14.97 -9.34 -2.05
C GLU A 104 14.74 -10.34 -0.91
N ARG A 105 13.50 -10.51 -0.48
CA ARG A 105 13.11 -11.42 0.59
C ARG A 105 12.63 -12.79 0.10
N GLY A 106 12.81 -13.07 -1.19
CA GLY A 106 12.44 -14.37 -1.77
C GLY A 106 10.94 -14.55 -2.01
N ILE A 107 10.16 -13.46 -2.01
CA ILE A 107 8.76 -13.52 -2.35
C ILE A 107 8.63 -13.53 -3.87
N ALA A 108 7.92 -14.52 -4.41
CA ALA A 108 7.78 -14.73 -5.85
C ALA A 108 6.47 -14.23 -6.41
N VAL A 109 5.44 -14.08 -5.58
CA VAL A 109 4.10 -13.67 -6.01
C VAL A 109 3.58 -12.55 -5.12
N SER A 110 3.21 -11.44 -5.76
CA SER A 110 2.55 -10.31 -5.10
C SER A 110 1.07 -10.39 -5.37
N LYS A 111 0.26 -10.29 -4.33
CA LYS A 111 -1.19 -10.35 -4.39
C LYS A 111 -1.81 -9.07 -3.85
N VAL A 112 -3.01 -8.74 -4.33
CA VAL A 112 -3.81 -7.65 -3.79
C VAL A 112 -5.25 -8.12 -3.63
N HIS A 113 -5.92 -7.61 -2.59
CA HIS A 113 -7.33 -7.81 -2.35
C HIS A 113 -8.04 -6.47 -2.53
N LEU A 114 -9.01 -6.43 -3.43
CA LEU A 114 -9.81 -5.23 -3.71
C LEU A 114 -11.12 -5.32 -2.95
N GLY A 115 -11.54 -4.21 -2.33
CA GLY A 115 -12.75 -4.17 -1.52
C GLY A 115 -14.03 -3.98 -2.32
N GLU A 116 -15.14 -3.92 -1.61
CA GLU A 116 -16.47 -3.62 -2.13
C GLU A 116 -17.04 -2.39 -1.45
N PRO A 117 -17.94 -1.63 -2.11
CA PRO A 117 -18.40 -1.81 -3.49
C PRO A 117 -17.34 -1.37 -4.51
N ARG A 118 -17.40 -1.94 -5.71
CA ARG A 118 -16.42 -1.68 -6.77
C ARG A 118 -16.27 -0.20 -7.10
N GLU A 119 -17.34 0.57 -7.01
CA GLU A 119 -17.33 2.01 -7.29
C GLU A 119 -16.39 2.79 -6.37
N GLN A 120 -16.18 2.31 -5.15
CA GLN A 120 -15.25 2.92 -4.20
C GLN A 120 -13.81 2.41 -4.37
N TRP A 121 -13.63 1.39 -5.22
CA TRP A 121 -12.34 0.75 -5.48
C TRP A 121 -11.93 0.85 -6.96
N PHE A 122 -12.60 1.72 -7.73
CA PHE A 122 -12.36 1.84 -9.16
C PHE A 122 -10.92 2.21 -9.49
N GLU A 123 -10.28 3.05 -8.69
CA GLU A 123 -8.89 3.43 -8.91
C GLU A 123 -7.96 2.23 -8.78
N SER A 124 -8.14 1.39 -7.75
CA SER A 124 -7.37 0.17 -7.56
C SER A 124 -7.61 -0.83 -8.69
N CYS A 125 -8.87 -0.99 -9.10
CA CYS A 125 -9.23 -1.88 -10.21
C CYS A 125 -8.56 -1.46 -11.53
N ALA A 126 -8.28 -0.18 -11.72
CA ALA A 126 -7.59 0.34 -12.91
C ALA A 126 -6.07 0.34 -12.72
N PHE A 127 -5.60 0.61 -11.51
CA PHE A 127 -4.18 0.78 -11.20
C PHE A 127 -3.38 -0.51 -11.31
N TYR A 128 -3.82 -1.57 -10.63
CA TYR A 128 -3.06 -2.81 -10.56
C TYR A 128 -2.87 -3.52 -11.90
N PRO A 129 -3.87 -3.59 -12.79
CA PRO A 129 -3.65 -4.19 -14.12
C PRO A 129 -2.57 -3.48 -14.92
N LYS A 130 -2.42 -2.17 -14.78
CA LYS A 130 -1.35 -1.41 -15.46
C LYS A 130 0.03 -1.80 -14.98
N HIS A 131 0.13 -2.41 -13.80
CA HIS A 131 1.40 -2.84 -13.20
C HIS A 131 1.62 -4.35 -13.30
N GLY A 132 0.84 -5.02 -14.14
CA GLY A 132 1.04 -6.44 -14.43
C GLY A 132 0.24 -7.40 -13.55
N TYR A 133 -0.69 -6.88 -12.76
CA TYR A 133 -1.57 -7.72 -11.94
C TYR A 133 -2.77 -8.18 -12.75
N ALA A 134 -3.17 -9.44 -12.56
CA ALA A 134 -4.34 -10.02 -13.21
C ALA A 134 -5.25 -10.69 -12.17
N GLU A 135 -6.55 -10.57 -12.37
CA GLU A 135 -7.54 -11.21 -11.50
C GLU A 135 -7.44 -12.73 -11.60
N PHE A 136 -7.43 -13.42 -10.46
CA PHE A 136 -7.43 -14.88 -10.40
C PHE A 136 -8.62 -15.42 -9.59
N GLU A 137 -9.22 -14.59 -8.76
CA GLU A 137 -10.47 -14.85 -8.05
C GLU A 137 -11.23 -13.52 -7.96
N PRO A 138 -12.54 -13.52 -7.76
CA PRO A 138 -13.28 -12.27 -7.60
C PRO A 138 -12.64 -11.38 -6.52
N ARG A 139 -12.26 -10.16 -6.89
CA ARG A 139 -11.64 -9.14 -6.02
C ARG A 139 -10.19 -9.43 -5.63
N TYR A 140 -9.57 -10.47 -6.18
CA TYR A 140 -8.15 -10.77 -5.93
C TYR A 140 -7.36 -10.70 -7.24
N MET A 141 -6.23 -10.02 -7.19
CA MET A 141 -5.30 -9.96 -8.31
C MET A 141 -3.92 -10.41 -7.85
N LYS A 142 -3.10 -10.91 -8.78
CA LYS A 142 -1.73 -11.31 -8.49
C LYS A 142 -0.80 -10.97 -9.64
N LYS A 143 0.47 -10.91 -9.31
CA LYS A 143 1.57 -10.71 -10.24
C LYS A 143 2.72 -11.61 -9.83
N GLU A 144 3.31 -12.31 -10.77
CA GLU A 144 4.56 -13.03 -10.56
C GLU A 144 5.72 -12.04 -10.67
N LEU A 145 6.58 -12.05 -9.66
CA LEU A 145 7.69 -11.10 -9.57
C LEU A 145 8.95 -11.56 -10.28
#